data_91555c26965616dd65ca5f9ac36f453c
#
_entry.id   91555c26965616dd65ca5f9ac36f453c
#
_cell.length_a   1.000
_cell.length_b   1.000
_cell.length_c   1.000
_cell.angle_alpha   90.00
_cell.angle_beta   90.00
_cell.angle_gamma   90.00
#
_symmetry.space_group_name_H-M   'P 1'
#
loop_
_entity.id
_entity.type
_entity.pdbx_description
1 polymer ?
#
loop_
_entity_poly.entity_id
_entity_poly.type
_entity_poly.pdbx_seq_one_letter_code
_entity_poly.pdbx_strand_id
1 'polypeptide(L)'
;SYDNGAGEYDGGWKDDMRHGKGIMFIPNEYEYDGAWKEDREEGKGTAKYLKTNEKYVGAFKDGAPSGYGKRLYSDGSIYEGEFEYGVRSGRGAFTNKEDGSKYRGEWKGDKKNGYGACQFSDGTVFRGEWKDDSWVQSTACPKKTKVFGNGIVSAVAGANATFGIEARDELNNKRLSGGDIFRVVLTLIDDDDDDGGGGDNDGNDQVEKVVEYGVVTDNDDGTYSISYSCTVAGTYACDITIGDDEHVANSPYSNLIVAPGQAHARKCKIRGDGLKVAQRFE
;
A
#
# COMPACT_ATOMS: atom_id res chain seq x y z
N SER A 1 -21.07 42.81 33.69
CA SER A 1 -21.84 42.15 32.61
C SER A 1 -22.09 43.17 31.52
N TYR A 2 -21.58 42.92 30.33
CA TYR A 2 -21.90 43.68 29.11
C TYR A 2 -23.12 43.02 28.46
N ASP A 3 -24.26 43.61 28.70
CA ASP A 3 -25.54 43.18 28.12
C ASP A 3 -25.78 43.92 26.80
N ASN A 4 -25.08 43.52 25.73
CA ASN A 4 -25.33 44.02 24.38
C ASN A 4 -25.59 42.88 23.36
N GLY A 5 -26.00 41.70 23.81
CA GLY A 5 -26.09 40.52 22.93
C GLY A 5 -24.72 39.96 22.47
N ALA A 6 -23.62 40.55 22.97
CA ALA A 6 -22.26 40.21 22.60
C ALA A 6 -21.60 39.09 23.44
N GLY A 7 -22.36 38.58 24.46
CA GLY A 7 -21.88 37.56 25.38
C GLY A 7 -21.51 38.06 26.78
N GLU A 8 -21.23 37.10 27.66
CA GLU A 8 -20.85 37.35 29.04
C GLU A 8 -19.40 36.92 29.28
N TYR A 9 -18.63 37.74 30.01
CA TYR A 9 -17.29 37.39 30.46
C TYR A 9 -17.21 37.44 32.00
N ASP A 10 -16.74 36.35 32.58
CA ASP A 10 -16.44 36.22 34.01
C ASP A 10 -14.95 35.87 34.17
N GLY A 11 -14.15 36.83 34.67
CA GLY A 11 -12.71 36.64 34.82
C GLY A 11 -11.91 37.87 35.18
N GLY A 12 -10.59 37.75 35.04
CA GLY A 12 -9.64 38.79 35.35
C GLY A 12 -9.62 39.92 34.33
N TRP A 13 -9.33 41.15 34.81
CA TRP A 13 -9.20 42.37 34.03
C TRP A 13 -7.91 43.09 34.38
N LYS A 14 -7.26 43.67 33.41
CA LYS A 14 -6.09 44.54 33.55
C LYS A 14 -6.11 45.60 32.46
N ASP A 15 -5.98 46.89 32.85
CA ASP A 15 -5.98 48.05 31.95
C ASP A 15 -7.19 48.01 30.98
N ASP A 16 -8.40 47.78 31.55
CA ASP A 16 -9.70 47.64 30.86
C ASP A 16 -9.78 46.49 29.81
N MET A 17 -8.79 45.62 29.78
CA MET A 17 -8.76 44.44 28.91
C MET A 17 -8.89 43.14 29.70
N ARG A 18 -9.51 42.12 29.11
CA ARG A 18 -9.58 40.76 29.70
C ARG A 18 -8.18 40.23 29.87
N HIS A 19 -7.86 39.76 31.07
CA HIS A 19 -6.50 39.31 31.40
C HIS A 19 -6.55 38.22 32.50
N GLY A 20 -5.54 37.30 32.47
CA GLY A 20 -5.48 36.23 33.47
C GLY A 20 -6.40 35.06 33.09
N LYS A 21 -7.15 34.51 34.09
CA LYS A 21 -8.13 33.46 33.82
C LYS A 21 -9.53 34.04 33.68
N GLY A 22 -10.32 33.46 32.79
CA GLY A 22 -11.71 33.84 32.61
C GLY A 22 -12.48 32.96 31.66
N ILE A 23 -13.83 33.06 31.80
CA ILE A 23 -14.79 32.35 30.97
C ILE A 23 -15.53 33.38 30.11
N MET A 24 -15.58 33.15 28.82
CA MET A 24 -16.41 33.88 27.87
C MET A 24 -17.52 32.96 27.39
N PHE A 25 -18.76 33.47 27.40
CA PHE A 25 -19.91 32.78 26.83
C PHE A 25 -20.66 33.70 25.88
N ILE A 26 -20.77 33.27 24.62
CA ILE A 26 -21.57 33.91 23.58
C ILE A 26 -22.72 32.95 23.24
N PRO A 27 -23.98 33.26 23.53
CA PRO A 27 -25.11 32.36 23.36
C PRO A 27 -25.20 31.83 21.94
N ASN A 28 -25.36 30.50 21.79
CA ASN A 28 -25.47 29.76 20.54
C ASN A 28 -24.22 29.85 19.59
N GLU A 29 -23.12 30.45 20.05
CA GLU A 29 -21.93 30.63 19.21
C GLU A 29 -20.68 29.98 19.82
N TYR A 30 -20.31 30.41 21.04
CA TYR A 30 -18.98 30.15 21.55
C TYR A 30 -18.90 30.14 23.07
N GLU A 31 -18.15 29.24 23.63
CA GLU A 31 -17.76 29.21 25.04
C GLU A 31 -16.25 29.00 25.12
N TYR A 32 -15.56 29.84 25.88
CA TYR A 32 -14.13 29.66 26.15
C TYR A 32 -13.87 29.73 27.65
N ASP A 33 -13.12 28.76 28.16
CA ASP A 33 -12.62 28.72 29.53
C ASP A 33 -11.10 28.58 29.48
N GLY A 34 -10.39 29.61 29.86
CA GLY A 34 -8.93 29.61 29.76
C GLY A 34 -8.23 30.88 30.15
N ALA A 35 -7.00 31.02 29.71
CA ALA A 35 -6.18 32.19 29.95
C ALA A 35 -6.42 33.28 28.92
N TRP A 36 -6.30 34.53 29.34
CA TRP A 36 -6.54 35.75 28.58
C TRP A 36 -5.34 36.71 28.69
N LYS A 37 -5.04 37.39 27.63
CA LYS A 37 -4.04 38.47 27.57
C LYS A 37 -4.49 39.55 26.61
N GLU A 38 -4.66 40.77 27.11
CA GLU A 38 -4.99 41.92 26.27
C GLU A 38 -6.16 41.65 25.31
N ASP A 39 -7.30 41.18 25.90
CA ASP A 39 -8.55 40.82 25.22
C ASP A 39 -8.48 39.58 24.28
N ARG A 40 -7.39 38.82 24.26
CA ARG A 40 -7.23 37.64 23.41
C ARG A 40 -7.06 36.38 24.25
N GLU A 41 -7.57 35.26 23.74
CA GLU A 41 -7.25 33.95 24.29
C GLU A 41 -5.75 33.69 24.16
N GLU A 42 -5.13 33.30 25.26
CA GLU A 42 -3.70 33.11 25.35
C GLU A 42 -3.39 31.94 26.31
N GLY A 43 -2.34 31.12 26.00
CA GLY A 43 -1.98 30.01 26.88
C GLY A 43 -2.92 28.82 26.77
N LYS A 44 -3.23 28.15 27.91
CA LYS A 44 -4.10 26.97 27.92
C LYS A 44 -5.58 27.34 28.09
N GLY A 45 -6.42 26.68 27.29
CA GLY A 45 -7.85 26.86 27.35
C GLY A 45 -8.67 25.73 26.72
N THR A 46 -9.98 25.83 26.92
CA THR A 46 -11.00 24.98 26.30
C THR A 46 -11.97 25.87 25.54
N ALA A 47 -12.12 25.65 24.25
CA ALA A 47 -13.12 26.29 23.40
C ALA A 47 -14.20 25.30 22.99
N LYS A 48 -15.47 25.73 23.03
CA LYS A 48 -16.61 25.03 22.46
C LYS A 48 -17.25 25.92 21.40
N TYR A 49 -17.32 25.41 20.18
CA TYR A 49 -17.94 26.09 19.05
C TYR A 49 -19.39 25.59 18.92
N LEU A 50 -20.33 26.32 19.51
CA LEU A 50 -21.70 25.85 19.67
C LEU A 50 -22.45 25.71 18.35
N LYS A 51 -22.13 26.53 17.35
CA LYS A 51 -22.71 26.44 16.00
C LYS A 51 -22.33 25.17 15.27
N THR A 52 -21.08 24.69 15.43
CA THR A 52 -20.57 23.52 14.75
C THR A 52 -20.54 22.29 15.63
N ASN A 53 -20.84 22.44 16.95
CA ASN A 53 -20.73 21.36 17.94
C ASN A 53 -19.33 20.77 18.04
N GLU A 54 -18.30 21.60 17.87
CA GLU A 54 -16.89 21.22 17.98
C GLU A 54 -16.32 21.65 19.31
N LYS A 55 -15.26 20.96 19.75
CA LYS A 55 -14.54 21.29 20.97
C LYS A 55 -13.03 21.26 20.73
N TYR A 56 -12.34 22.28 21.21
CA TYR A 56 -10.89 22.32 21.27
C TYR A 56 -10.40 22.43 22.71
N VAL A 57 -9.34 21.68 23.04
CA VAL A 57 -8.65 21.77 24.33
C VAL A 57 -7.15 21.83 24.03
N GLY A 58 -6.50 22.93 24.38
CA GLY A 58 -5.08 23.06 24.07
C GLY A 58 -4.52 24.44 24.31
N ALA A 59 -3.45 24.74 23.61
CA ALA A 59 -2.79 26.03 23.64
C ALA A 59 -3.45 27.02 22.69
N PHE A 60 -3.51 28.28 23.10
CA PHE A 60 -3.99 29.44 22.35
C PHE A 60 -2.90 30.50 22.26
N LYS A 61 -2.88 31.21 21.18
CA LYS A 61 -2.03 32.38 20.95
C LYS A 61 -2.78 33.38 20.10
N ASP A 62 -2.79 34.63 20.55
CA ASP A 62 -3.43 35.77 19.84
C ASP A 62 -4.89 35.48 19.44
N GLY A 63 -5.66 34.76 20.27
CA GLY A 63 -7.07 34.45 20.05
C GLY A 63 -7.34 33.21 19.18
N ALA A 64 -6.31 32.43 18.85
CA ALA A 64 -6.48 31.24 18.01
C ALA A 64 -5.78 30.01 18.59
N PRO A 65 -6.29 28.77 18.35
CA PRO A 65 -5.57 27.56 18.63
C PRO A 65 -4.17 27.58 18.03
N SER A 66 -3.13 27.47 18.86
CA SER A 66 -1.73 27.52 18.43
C SER A 66 -0.84 26.77 19.41
N GLY A 67 -0.02 25.84 18.91
CA GLY A 67 0.70 24.87 19.72
C GLY A 67 -0.06 23.55 19.87
N TYR A 68 0.24 22.77 20.91
CA TYR A 68 -0.36 21.45 21.07
C TYR A 68 -1.79 21.50 21.62
N GLY A 69 -2.68 20.74 20.97
CA GLY A 69 -4.07 20.64 21.41
C GLY A 69 -4.80 19.43 20.82
N LYS A 70 -6.06 19.28 21.29
CA LYS A 70 -6.99 18.25 20.84
C LYS A 70 -8.29 18.89 20.37
N ARG A 71 -8.72 18.56 19.14
CA ARG A 71 -9.99 19.01 18.56
C ARG A 71 -10.91 17.82 18.33
N LEU A 72 -12.11 17.91 18.83
CA LEU A 72 -13.23 17.03 18.52
C LEU A 72 -14.11 17.75 17.50
N TYR A 73 -14.28 17.15 16.34
CA TYR A 73 -15.09 17.66 15.24
C TYR A 73 -16.57 17.27 15.38
N SER A 74 -17.44 17.92 14.63
CA SER A 74 -18.89 17.68 14.66
C SER A 74 -19.29 16.26 14.25
N ASP A 75 -18.52 15.63 13.38
CA ASP A 75 -18.71 14.25 12.93
C ASP A 75 -18.18 13.20 13.93
N GLY A 76 -17.56 13.65 15.02
CA GLY A 76 -16.94 12.81 16.04
C GLY A 76 -15.51 12.40 15.72
N SER A 77 -14.92 12.88 14.64
CA SER A 77 -13.49 12.74 14.34
C SER A 77 -12.65 13.52 15.34
N ILE A 78 -11.42 13.06 15.57
CA ILE A 78 -10.53 13.65 16.57
C ILE A 78 -9.17 13.93 15.93
N TYR A 79 -8.67 15.15 16.14
CA TYR A 79 -7.26 15.47 15.92
C TYR A 79 -6.57 15.78 17.24
N GLU A 80 -5.36 15.27 17.42
CA GLU A 80 -4.50 15.56 18.57
C GLU A 80 -3.09 15.82 18.06
N GLY A 81 -2.61 17.06 18.21
CA GLY A 81 -1.32 17.48 17.65
C GLY A 81 -1.13 18.99 17.70
N GLU A 82 -0.23 19.45 16.84
CA GLU A 82 0.13 20.86 16.75
C GLU A 82 -0.86 21.63 15.87
N PHE A 83 -1.11 22.88 16.27
CA PHE A 83 -1.93 23.85 15.56
C PHE A 83 -1.14 25.13 15.32
N GLU A 84 -1.44 25.82 14.24
CA GLU A 84 -0.94 27.13 13.92
C GLU A 84 -2.11 28.00 13.40
N TYR A 85 -2.43 29.07 14.13
CA TYR A 85 -3.57 29.96 13.81
C TYR A 85 -4.90 29.22 13.52
N GLY A 86 -5.21 28.20 14.33
CA GLY A 86 -6.46 27.46 14.24
C GLY A 86 -6.48 26.29 13.26
N VAL A 87 -5.45 26.11 12.44
CA VAL A 87 -5.32 25.01 11.49
C VAL A 87 -4.32 23.96 11.98
N ARG A 88 -4.51 22.69 11.57
CA ARG A 88 -3.57 21.61 11.88
C ARG A 88 -2.24 21.87 11.19
N SER A 89 -1.15 21.81 11.94
CA SER A 89 0.22 22.07 11.48
C SER A 89 1.18 21.17 12.26
N GLY A 90 2.44 21.04 11.81
CA GLY A 90 3.45 20.25 12.50
C GLY A 90 3.07 18.78 12.64
N ARG A 91 3.30 18.17 13.80
CA ARG A 91 3.02 16.74 14.03
C ARG A 91 1.69 16.54 14.74
N GLY A 92 0.92 15.53 14.25
CA GLY A 92 -0.36 15.20 14.86
C GLY A 92 -0.91 13.85 14.44
N ALA A 93 -1.93 13.43 15.18
CA ALA A 93 -2.69 12.22 14.93
C ALA A 93 -4.16 12.59 14.69
N PHE A 94 -4.74 12.03 13.63
CA PHE A 94 -6.15 12.17 13.26
C PHE A 94 -6.82 10.80 13.26
N THR A 95 -7.98 10.72 13.88
CA THR A 95 -8.86 9.55 13.80
C THR A 95 -10.14 9.98 13.12
N ASN A 96 -10.40 9.43 11.95
CA ASN A 96 -11.66 9.61 11.24
C ASN A 96 -12.73 8.71 11.88
N LYS A 97 -13.85 9.29 12.25
CA LYS A 97 -14.96 8.56 12.89
C LYS A 97 -15.80 7.80 11.89
N GLU A 98 -15.92 8.30 10.67
CA GLU A 98 -16.76 7.73 9.61
C GLU A 98 -16.22 6.38 9.11
N ASP A 99 -14.95 6.34 8.73
CA ASP A 99 -14.31 5.16 8.15
C ASP A 99 -13.38 4.42 9.13
N GLY A 100 -13.16 4.95 10.34
CA GLY A 100 -12.28 4.39 11.37
C GLY A 100 -10.79 4.49 11.06
N SER A 101 -10.40 5.16 9.98
CA SER A 101 -9.00 5.32 9.61
C SER A 101 -8.25 6.23 10.60
N LYS A 102 -6.95 5.98 10.73
CA LYS A 102 -6.07 6.74 11.62
C LYS A 102 -4.84 7.18 10.88
N TYR A 103 -4.57 8.48 10.92
CA TYR A 103 -3.33 9.05 10.40
C TYR A 103 -2.46 9.57 11.55
N ARG A 104 -1.17 9.33 11.49
CA ARG A 104 -0.16 9.92 12.37
C ARG A 104 1.02 10.39 11.53
N GLY A 105 1.27 11.67 11.53
CA GLY A 105 2.32 12.24 10.69
C GLY A 105 2.36 13.76 10.73
N GLU A 106 2.94 14.32 9.68
CA GLU A 106 3.12 15.75 9.51
C GLU A 106 1.91 16.38 8.81
N TRP A 107 1.63 17.64 9.19
CA TRP A 107 0.50 18.42 8.74
C TRP A 107 0.96 19.82 8.32
N LYS A 108 0.33 20.38 7.31
CA LYS A 108 0.54 21.76 6.87
C LYS A 108 -0.77 22.33 6.35
N GLY A 109 -1.28 23.39 7.02
CA GLY A 109 -2.50 24.07 6.60
C GLY A 109 -3.71 23.12 6.49
N ASP A 110 -3.98 22.35 7.54
CA ASP A 110 -5.06 21.33 7.63
C ASP A 110 -4.93 20.11 6.71
N LYS A 111 -3.83 19.97 5.96
CA LYS A 111 -3.57 18.85 5.06
C LYS A 111 -2.46 17.95 5.58
N LYS A 112 -2.56 16.65 5.32
CA LYS A 112 -1.46 15.70 5.49
C LYS A 112 -0.35 16.11 4.53
N ASN A 113 0.85 16.36 5.06
CA ASN A 113 1.96 16.86 4.26
C ASN A 113 3.28 16.53 4.96
N GLY A 114 4.22 15.90 4.25
CA GLY A 114 5.44 15.35 4.83
C GLY A 114 5.29 13.88 5.20
N TYR A 115 6.09 13.38 6.12
CA TYR A 115 6.13 11.96 6.43
C TYR A 115 5.03 11.53 7.42
N GLY A 116 4.34 10.41 7.12
CA GLY A 116 3.28 9.92 7.98
C GLY A 116 2.89 8.46 7.72
N ALA A 117 2.06 7.93 8.63
CA ALA A 117 1.45 6.61 8.52
C ALA A 117 -0.06 6.72 8.61
N CYS A 118 -0.76 6.04 7.70
CA CYS A 118 -2.21 5.88 7.71
C CYS A 118 -2.57 4.42 7.91
N GLN A 119 -3.39 4.13 8.91
CA GLN A 119 -4.00 2.83 9.12
C GLN A 119 -5.45 2.89 8.70
N PHE A 120 -5.87 2.02 7.79
CA PHE A 120 -7.25 1.87 7.35
C PHE A 120 -8.06 0.93 8.25
N SER A 121 -9.38 0.91 8.09
CA SER A 121 -10.29 0.07 8.87
C SER A 121 -10.07 -1.44 8.70
N ASP A 122 -9.56 -1.86 7.54
CA ASP A 122 -9.17 -3.26 7.25
C ASP A 122 -7.84 -3.68 7.88
N GLY A 123 -7.17 -2.77 8.60
CA GLY A 123 -5.86 -2.97 9.22
C GLY A 123 -4.67 -2.69 8.31
N THR A 124 -4.88 -2.41 7.04
CA THR A 124 -3.82 -2.02 6.12
C THR A 124 -3.13 -0.74 6.60
N VAL A 125 -1.81 -0.71 6.54
CA VAL A 125 -1.01 0.46 6.96
C VAL A 125 -0.11 0.90 5.83
N PHE A 126 -0.24 2.17 5.44
CA PHE A 126 0.68 2.86 4.54
C PHE A 126 1.59 3.79 5.32
N ARG A 127 2.88 3.78 4.99
CA ARG A 127 3.90 4.67 5.55
C ARG A 127 4.66 5.32 4.41
N GLY A 128 4.92 6.62 4.51
CA GLY A 128 5.67 7.33 3.49
C GLY A 128 5.34 8.81 3.45
N GLU A 129 5.67 9.43 2.33
CA GLU A 129 5.42 10.85 2.10
C GLU A 129 3.97 11.12 1.72
N TRP A 130 3.46 12.25 2.18
CA TRP A 130 2.14 12.79 1.88
C TRP A 130 2.31 14.20 1.32
N LYS A 131 1.52 14.54 0.35
CA LYS A 131 1.44 15.86 -0.24
C LYS A 131 -0.02 16.25 -0.46
N ASP A 132 -0.47 17.29 0.21
CA ASP A 132 -1.84 17.83 0.10
C ASP A 132 -2.92 16.73 0.22
N ASP A 133 -2.88 15.95 1.32
CA ASP A 133 -3.73 14.80 1.64
C ASP A 133 -3.56 13.56 0.75
N SER A 134 -2.76 13.64 -0.31
CA SER A 134 -2.47 12.53 -1.19
C SER A 134 -1.19 11.80 -0.78
N TRP A 135 -1.23 10.47 -0.78
CA TRP A 135 -0.03 9.69 -0.55
C TRP A 135 0.86 9.68 -1.80
N VAL A 136 2.15 9.99 -1.62
CA VAL A 136 3.15 9.96 -2.69
C VAL A 136 3.70 8.55 -2.79
N GLN A 137 3.32 7.83 -3.85
CA GLN A 137 3.83 6.48 -4.09
C GLN A 137 5.21 6.51 -4.73
N SER A 138 6.14 5.74 -4.19
CA SER A 138 7.41 5.43 -4.86
C SER A 138 7.24 4.27 -5.86
N THR A 139 8.24 4.05 -6.71
CA THR A 139 8.30 2.91 -7.64
C THR A 139 8.29 1.57 -6.89
N ALA A 140 7.93 0.50 -7.57
CA ALA A 140 7.99 -0.84 -6.99
C ALA A 140 9.44 -1.23 -6.65
N CYS A 141 9.61 -1.81 -5.46
CA CYS A 141 10.88 -2.36 -5.00
C CYS A 141 10.92 -3.86 -5.31
N PRO A 142 11.85 -4.35 -6.13
CA PRO A 142 11.92 -5.76 -6.53
C PRO A 142 11.94 -6.70 -5.31
N LYS A 143 12.77 -6.40 -4.31
CA LYS A 143 12.95 -7.23 -3.10
C LYS A 143 11.73 -7.29 -2.18
N LYS A 144 10.79 -6.35 -2.30
CA LYS A 144 9.56 -6.28 -1.48
C LYS A 144 8.33 -6.77 -2.22
N THR A 145 8.37 -6.76 -3.55
CA THR A 145 7.31 -7.25 -4.43
C THR A 145 7.06 -8.74 -4.18
N LYS A 146 5.79 -9.13 -4.14
CA LYS A 146 5.36 -10.49 -3.82
C LYS A 146 4.80 -11.19 -5.04
N VAL A 147 5.07 -12.50 -5.13
CA VAL A 147 4.49 -13.39 -6.13
C VAL A 147 3.60 -14.39 -5.41
N PHE A 148 2.42 -14.67 -5.95
CA PHE A 148 1.43 -15.53 -5.31
C PHE A 148 0.58 -16.30 -6.34
N GLY A 149 -0.04 -17.38 -5.92
CA GLY A 149 -0.92 -18.22 -6.75
C GLY A 149 -0.27 -19.54 -7.17
N ASN A 150 -1.09 -20.51 -7.53
CA ASN A 150 -0.64 -21.89 -7.80
C ASN A 150 0.19 -22.01 -9.08
N GLY A 151 -0.03 -21.14 -10.06
CA GLY A 151 0.68 -21.19 -11.33
C GLY A 151 2.20 -20.92 -11.23
N ILE A 152 2.73 -20.39 -10.10
CA ILE A 152 4.17 -20.28 -9.86
C ILE A 152 4.78 -21.60 -9.34
N VAL A 153 3.95 -22.55 -8.93
CA VAL A 153 4.37 -23.84 -8.34
C VAL A 153 4.12 -24.99 -9.29
N SER A 154 2.98 -24.99 -10.00
CA SER A 154 2.57 -26.10 -10.85
C SER A 154 1.72 -25.66 -12.03
N ALA A 155 1.85 -26.38 -13.14
CA ALA A 155 1.07 -26.21 -14.36
C ALA A 155 0.86 -27.56 -15.06
N VAL A 156 0.09 -27.56 -16.15
CA VAL A 156 -0.11 -28.72 -17.02
C VAL A 156 0.28 -28.35 -18.45
N ALA A 157 1.10 -29.16 -19.10
CA ALA A 157 1.56 -28.92 -20.46
C ALA A 157 0.38 -28.76 -21.45
N GLY A 158 0.41 -27.68 -22.22
CA GLY A 158 -0.65 -27.33 -23.16
C GLY A 158 -1.87 -26.68 -22.55
N ALA A 159 -1.91 -26.48 -21.23
CA ALA A 159 -2.95 -25.72 -20.54
C ALA A 159 -2.45 -24.32 -20.13
N ASN A 160 -3.37 -23.37 -20.02
CA ASN A 160 -3.06 -22.05 -19.49
C ASN A 160 -2.94 -22.10 -17.98
N ALA A 161 -1.86 -21.54 -17.44
CA ALA A 161 -1.61 -21.39 -16.01
C ALA A 161 -1.53 -19.91 -15.65
N THR A 162 -1.91 -19.56 -14.43
CA THR A 162 -1.93 -18.16 -13.96
C THR A 162 -1.39 -18.01 -12.57
N PHE A 163 -0.72 -16.88 -12.31
CA PHE A 163 -0.33 -16.44 -10.98
C PHE A 163 -0.38 -14.90 -10.89
N GLY A 164 -0.17 -14.34 -9.70
CA GLY A 164 -0.23 -12.90 -9.48
C GLY A 164 1.08 -12.33 -8.96
N ILE A 165 1.30 -11.04 -9.23
CA ILE A 165 2.34 -10.22 -8.62
C ILE A 165 1.66 -9.07 -7.86
N GLU A 166 2.07 -8.79 -6.62
CA GLU A 166 1.70 -7.63 -5.84
C GLU A 166 2.93 -6.73 -5.70
N ALA A 167 2.93 -5.62 -6.43
CA ALA A 167 4.00 -4.64 -6.38
C ALA A 167 4.02 -3.90 -5.04
N ARG A 168 5.21 -3.77 -4.45
CA ARG A 168 5.43 -3.08 -3.17
C ARG A 168 6.59 -2.12 -3.27
N ASP A 169 6.49 -1.00 -2.55
CA ASP A 169 7.55 -0.01 -2.45
C ASP A 169 8.66 -0.41 -1.45
N GLU A 170 9.69 0.42 -1.33
CA GLU A 170 10.82 0.26 -0.40
C GLU A 170 10.36 0.11 1.07
N LEU A 171 9.26 0.75 1.45
CA LEU A 171 8.68 0.70 2.79
C LEU A 171 7.73 -0.49 2.98
N ASN A 172 7.67 -1.38 1.98
CA ASN A 172 6.78 -2.55 1.95
C ASN A 172 5.28 -2.21 1.91
N ASN A 173 4.90 -1.02 1.46
CA ASN A 173 3.51 -0.71 1.19
C ASN A 173 3.09 -1.36 -0.15
N LYS A 174 1.87 -1.91 -0.24
CA LYS A 174 1.28 -2.28 -1.52
C LYS A 174 1.13 -1.02 -2.37
N ARG A 175 1.49 -1.09 -3.65
CA ARG A 175 1.17 -0.02 -4.59
C ARG A 175 -0.33 0.03 -4.85
N LEU A 176 -0.86 1.22 -5.10
CA LEU A 176 -2.29 1.45 -5.35
C LEU A 176 -2.58 1.75 -6.83
N SER A 177 -1.55 1.72 -7.66
CA SER A 177 -1.65 1.94 -9.10
C SER A 177 -0.67 1.04 -9.83
N GLY A 178 -0.94 0.76 -11.08
CA GLY A 178 -0.05 0.05 -11.99
C GLY A 178 1.10 0.91 -12.53
N GLY A 179 1.62 0.51 -13.67
CA GLY A 179 2.68 1.21 -14.41
C GLY A 179 4.08 0.63 -14.20
N ASP A 180 4.24 -0.41 -13.37
CA ASP A 180 5.52 -1.13 -13.27
C ASP A 180 5.64 -2.14 -14.41
N ILE A 181 6.83 -2.24 -15.00
CA ILE A 181 7.09 -3.14 -16.13
C ILE A 181 7.71 -4.44 -15.61
N PHE A 182 6.93 -5.51 -15.60
CA PHE A 182 7.39 -6.85 -15.26
C PHE A 182 7.67 -7.68 -16.52
N ARG A 183 8.70 -8.52 -16.44
CA ARG A 183 9.01 -9.54 -17.44
C ARG A 183 9.03 -10.90 -16.77
N VAL A 184 8.41 -11.89 -17.40
CA VAL A 184 8.33 -13.27 -16.91
C VAL A 184 8.85 -14.20 -17.98
N VAL A 185 9.86 -15.00 -17.65
CA VAL A 185 10.53 -15.96 -18.55
C VAL A 185 10.55 -17.32 -17.85
N LEU A 186 10.11 -18.35 -18.56
CA LEU A 186 10.11 -19.73 -18.08
C LEU A 186 11.10 -20.53 -18.91
N THR A 187 12.09 -21.14 -18.27
CA THR A 187 13.13 -21.94 -18.94
C THR A 187 13.08 -23.37 -18.42
N LEU A 188 12.95 -24.33 -19.31
CA LEU A 188 13.03 -25.76 -18.97
C LEU A 188 14.40 -26.07 -18.39
N ILE A 189 14.42 -26.74 -17.23
CA ILE A 189 15.62 -27.23 -16.58
C ILE A 189 15.81 -28.69 -17.08
N ASP A 190 16.86 -28.95 -17.83
CA ASP A 190 17.20 -30.30 -18.23
C ASP A 190 17.82 -31.04 -17.05
N ASP A 191 17.28 -32.22 -16.71
CA ASP A 191 17.77 -33.08 -15.61
C ASP A 191 19.03 -33.88 -16.01
N ASP A 192 19.70 -33.54 -17.13
CA ASP A 192 20.76 -34.37 -17.74
C ASP A 192 22.18 -34.07 -17.23
N ASP A 193 22.36 -33.59 -15.99
CA ASP A 193 23.71 -33.41 -15.41
C ASP A 193 24.21 -34.58 -14.53
N ASP A 194 23.59 -35.80 -14.61
CA ASP A 194 24.04 -36.93 -13.78
C ASP A 194 24.21 -38.22 -14.61
N ASP A 195 24.99 -38.19 -15.69
CA ASP A 195 25.53 -39.42 -16.26
C ASP A 195 27.02 -39.26 -16.64
N GLY A 196 27.87 -39.79 -15.75
CA GLY A 196 29.32 -39.83 -15.88
C GLY A 196 29.81 -40.75 -17.03
N GLY A 197 29.39 -40.48 -18.25
CA GLY A 197 29.82 -41.17 -19.45
C GLY A 197 30.74 -40.28 -20.29
N GLY A 198 32.05 -40.51 -20.23
CA GLY A 198 33.05 -39.90 -21.15
C GLY A 198 32.74 -40.24 -22.60
N GLY A 199 32.23 -39.30 -23.35
CA GLY A 199 32.04 -39.32 -24.76
C GLY A 199 32.70 -38.09 -25.40
N ASP A 200 33.52 -38.30 -26.41
CA ASP A 200 34.31 -37.30 -27.11
C ASP A 200 33.49 -36.09 -27.56
N ASN A 201 33.91 -34.93 -27.14
CA ASN A 201 33.45 -33.63 -27.58
C ASN A 201 33.84 -33.37 -29.05
N ASP A 202 32.96 -33.65 -29.98
CA ASP A 202 32.93 -32.95 -31.26
C ASP A 202 31.83 -31.85 -31.19
N GLY A 203 32.32 -30.64 -31.26
CA GLY A 203 31.60 -29.43 -30.93
C GLY A 203 30.33 -29.19 -31.75
N ASN A 204 29.42 -28.52 -31.10
CA ASN A 204 28.32 -27.71 -31.67
C ASN A 204 26.90 -28.27 -31.64
N ASP A 205 26.52 -29.05 -30.63
CA ASP A 205 25.08 -29.16 -30.30
C ASP A 205 24.73 -28.13 -29.19
N GLN A 206 24.37 -26.93 -29.61
CA GLN A 206 23.63 -25.99 -28.78
C GLN A 206 22.24 -26.62 -28.58
N VAL A 207 22.03 -27.32 -27.47
CA VAL A 207 20.69 -27.74 -27.08
C VAL A 207 19.86 -26.47 -26.92
N GLU A 208 18.93 -26.26 -27.85
CA GLU A 208 18.04 -25.09 -27.83
C GLU A 208 17.16 -25.22 -26.57
N LYS A 209 17.47 -24.40 -25.52
CA LYS A 209 16.68 -24.39 -24.28
C LYS A 209 15.24 -24.00 -24.61
N VAL A 210 14.29 -24.79 -24.14
CA VAL A 210 12.87 -24.46 -24.27
C VAL A 210 12.58 -23.25 -23.36
N VAL A 211 12.23 -22.14 -24.00
CA VAL A 211 11.91 -20.88 -23.30
C VAL A 211 10.48 -20.46 -23.64
N GLU A 212 9.70 -20.18 -22.63
CA GLU A 212 8.34 -19.67 -22.75
C GLU A 212 8.23 -18.32 -22.05
N TYR A 213 7.29 -17.49 -22.46
CA TYR A 213 7.11 -16.15 -21.91
C TYR A 213 5.74 -16.02 -21.27
N GLY A 214 5.71 -15.41 -20.08
CA GLY A 214 4.45 -15.04 -19.41
C GLY A 214 3.89 -13.73 -19.98
N VAL A 215 2.59 -13.72 -20.23
CA VAL A 215 1.84 -12.50 -20.55
C VAL A 215 1.49 -11.79 -19.25
N VAL A 216 1.96 -10.56 -19.10
CA VAL A 216 1.71 -9.72 -17.93
C VAL A 216 0.55 -8.77 -18.23
N THR A 217 -0.47 -8.78 -17.38
CA THR A 217 -1.59 -7.84 -17.42
C THR A 217 -1.54 -6.97 -16.16
N ASP A 218 -1.45 -5.66 -16.33
CA ASP A 218 -1.57 -4.68 -15.26
C ASP A 218 -3.04 -4.53 -14.87
N ASN A 219 -3.36 -4.67 -13.58
CA ASN A 219 -4.72 -4.52 -13.05
C ASN A 219 -5.01 -3.09 -12.57
N ASP A 220 -4.09 -2.14 -12.75
CA ASP A 220 -4.19 -0.72 -12.34
C ASP A 220 -4.38 -0.49 -10.82
N ASP A 221 -4.17 -1.52 -10.00
CA ASP A 221 -4.33 -1.47 -8.53
C ASP A 221 -3.05 -1.88 -7.76
N GLY A 222 -1.91 -1.88 -8.46
CA GLY A 222 -0.61 -2.37 -7.96
C GLY A 222 -0.50 -3.89 -7.93
N THR A 223 -1.44 -4.60 -8.54
CA THR A 223 -1.34 -6.03 -8.82
C THR A 223 -1.24 -6.29 -10.32
N TYR A 224 -0.65 -7.44 -10.65
CA TYR A 224 -0.46 -7.87 -12.03
C TYR A 224 -0.85 -9.33 -12.14
N SER A 225 -1.60 -9.65 -13.19
CA SER A 225 -1.99 -11.02 -13.52
C SER A 225 -1.05 -11.56 -14.59
N ILE A 226 -0.45 -12.71 -14.33
CA ILE A 226 0.45 -13.39 -15.26
C ILE A 226 -0.26 -14.62 -15.80
N SER A 227 -0.23 -14.81 -17.11
CA SER A 227 -0.69 -16.03 -17.78
C SER A 227 0.38 -16.59 -18.69
N TYR A 228 0.54 -17.91 -18.71
CA TYR A 228 1.51 -18.61 -19.55
C TYR A 228 1.03 -20.02 -19.89
N SER A 229 1.66 -20.64 -20.90
CA SER A 229 1.43 -22.04 -21.26
C SER A 229 2.75 -22.67 -21.67
N CYS A 230 3.16 -23.73 -20.97
CA CYS A 230 4.31 -24.53 -21.35
C CYS A 230 3.88 -25.67 -22.28
N THR A 231 4.60 -25.87 -23.37
CA THR A 231 4.29 -26.93 -24.35
C THR A 231 4.86 -28.28 -23.97
N VAL A 232 5.93 -28.29 -23.17
CA VAL A 232 6.68 -29.49 -22.74
C VAL A 232 6.47 -29.68 -21.24
N ALA A 233 6.28 -30.93 -20.79
CA ALA A 233 6.29 -31.27 -19.38
C ALA A 233 7.72 -31.34 -18.84
N GLY A 234 7.92 -30.95 -17.60
CA GLY A 234 9.22 -30.94 -16.95
C GLY A 234 9.30 -29.93 -15.81
N THR A 235 10.50 -29.71 -15.29
CA THR A 235 10.78 -28.73 -14.26
C THR A 235 11.25 -27.44 -14.92
N TYR A 236 10.67 -26.29 -14.53
CA TYR A 236 11.04 -24.99 -15.10
C TYR A 236 11.59 -24.06 -14.03
N ALA A 237 12.55 -23.24 -14.44
CA ALA A 237 12.89 -22.00 -13.76
C ALA A 237 11.97 -20.89 -14.27
N CYS A 238 11.27 -20.19 -13.36
CA CYS A 238 10.48 -19.02 -13.70
C CYS A 238 11.21 -17.78 -13.21
N ASP A 239 11.72 -17.02 -14.15
CA ASP A 239 12.42 -15.76 -13.93
C ASP A 239 11.44 -14.59 -13.99
N ILE A 240 11.40 -13.77 -12.92
CA ILE A 240 10.55 -12.61 -12.84
C ILE A 240 11.43 -11.40 -12.55
N THR A 241 11.47 -10.47 -13.49
CA THR A 241 12.22 -9.21 -13.36
C THR A 241 11.32 -8.01 -13.47
N ILE A 242 11.80 -6.86 -13.00
CA ILE A 242 11.15 -5.56 -13.08
C ILE A 242 12.14 -4.52 -13.60
N GLY A 243 11.68 -3.58 -14.42
CA GLY A 243 12.51 -2.53 -14.99
C GLY A 243 13.70 -3.07 -15.79
N ASP A 244 14.91 -2.63 -15.44
CA ASP A 244 16.16 -2.98 -16.11
C ASP A 244 16.72 -4.34 -15.63
N ASP A 245 15.90 -5.39 -15.65
CA ASP A 245 16.25 -6.78 -15.32
C ASP A 245 16.57 -7.04 -13.82
N GLU A 246 16.06 -6.24 -12.90
CA GLU A 246 16.16 -6.53 -11.47
C GLU A 246 15.20 -7.66 -11.04
N HIS A 247 15.76 -8.72 -10.43
CA HIS A 247 14.98 -9.86 -9.98
C HIS A 247 14.03 -9.52 -8.84
N VAL A 248 12.76 -9.91 -8.98
CA VAL A 248 11.77 -9.88 -7.90
C VAL A 248 12.17 -10.86 -6.79
N ALA A 249 11.76 -10.60 -5.55
CA ALA A 249 12.09 -11.45 -4.40
C ALA A 249 11.82 -12.94 -4.68
N ASN A 250 12.80 -13.76 -4.36
CA ASN A 250 12.84 -15.21 -4.59
C ASN A 250 12.89 -15.66 -6.07
N SER A 251 12.97 -14.75 -7.03
CA SER A 251 13.23 -15.08 -8.43
C SER A 251 14.73 -15.37 -8.64
N PRO A 252 15.09 -16.37 -9.48
CA PRO A 252 14.21 -17.30 -10.20
C PRO A 252 13.56 -18.36 -9.30
N TYR A 253 12.30 -18.70 -9.62
CA TYR A 253 11.59 -19.82 -8.98
C TYR A 253 11.95 -21.12 -9.72
N SER A 254 12.87 -21.93 -9.21
CA SER A 254 13.45 -23.09 -9.90
C SER A 254 12.66 -24.40 -9.77
N ASN A 255 11.53 -24.41 -9.10
CA ASN A 255 10.76 -25.62 -8.82
C ASN A 255 9.33 -25.59 -9.41
N LEU A 256 9.13 -24.92 -10.53
CA LEU A 256 7.85 -24.95 -11.22
C LEU A 256 7.70 -26.28 -11.97
N ILE A 257 6.78 -27.13 -11.51
CA ILE A 257 6.53 -28.44 -12.11
C ILE A 257 5.42 -28.33 -13.13
N VAL A 258 5.72 -28.65 -14.39
CA VAL A 258 4.76 -28.76 -15.48
C VAL A 258 4.45 -30.24 -15.72
N ALA A 259 3.28 -30.67 -15.26
CA ALA A 259 2.83 -32.06 -15.44
C ALA A 259 2.45 -32.32 -16.90
N PRO A 260 2.55 -33.58 -17.38
CA PRO A 260 2.07 -33.95 -18.71
C PRO A 260 0.59 -33.63 -18.90
N GLY A 261 0.24 -33.05 -20.05
CA GLY A 261 -1.13 -32.85 -20.48
C GLY A 261 -1.83 -34.15 -20.87
N GLN A 262 -3.14 -34.09 -21.12
CA GLN A 262 -3.87 -35.25 -21.61
C GLN A 262 -3.36 -35.68 -23.01
N ALA A 263 -3.08 -36.99 -23.18
CA ALA A 263 -2.69 -37.53 -24.44
C ALA A 263 -3.87 -37.47 -25.44
N HIS A 264 -3.68 -36.80 -26.55
CA HIS A 264 -4.63 -36.82 -27.67
C HIS A 264 -4.34 -38.02 -28.59
N ALA A 265 -5.20 -39.02 -28.60
CA ALA A 265 -5.03 -40.25 -29.37
C ALA A 265 -4.69 -40.01 -30.85
N ARG A 266 -5.22 -38.96 -31.47
CA ARG A 266 -4.92 -38.55 -32.86
C ARG A 266 -3.50 -38.03 -33.05
N LYS A 267 -2.79 -37.59 -32.01
CA LYS A 267 -1.41 -37.07 -32.06
C LYS A 267 -0.38 -38.05 -31.53
N CYS A 268 -0.82 -39.18 -30.93
CA CYS A 268 0.09 -40.20 -30.39
C CYS A 268 0.71 -41.00 -31.55
N LYS A 269 2.04 -41.03 -31.60
CA LYS A 269 2.79 -41.93 -32.48
C LYS A 269 3.29 -43.09 -31.65
N ILE A 270 2.82 -44.30 -31.97
CA ILE A 270 3.30 -45.52 -31.33
C ILE A 270 4.62 -45.94 -32.03
N ARG A 271 5.70 -46.06 -31.27
CA ARG A 271 6.99 -46.52 -31.73
C ARG A 271 7.41 -47.72 -30.89
N GLY A 272 7.97 -48.77 -31.52
CA GLY A 272 8.54 -49.94 -30.84
C GLY A 272 8.35 -51.22 -31.61
N ASP A 273 9.20 -52.19 -31.38
CA ASP A 273 9.20 -53.48 -32.07
C ASP A 273 8.00 -54.41 -31.73
N GLY A 274 7.29 -54.11 -30.65
CA GLY A 274 6.07 -54.84 -30.24
C GLY A 274 4.84 -54.59 -31.12
N LEU A 275 4.88 -53.60 -32.03
CA LEU A 275 3.77 -53.28 -32.94
C LEU A 275 3.49 -54.37 -34.00
N LYS A 276 4.44 -55.28 -34.24
CA LYS A 276 4.31 -56.32 -35.26
C LYS A 276 3.47 -57.51 -34.77
N VAL A 277 3.13 -57.63 -33.49
CA VAL A 277 2.43 -58.76 -32.91
C VAL A 277 0.89 -58.53 -32.75
N ALA A 278 0.41 -57.28 -32.84
CA ALA A 278 -0.99 -56.94 -32.64
C ALA A 278 -1.89 -57.03 -33.89
N GLN A 279 -1.39 -57.50 -35.04
CA GLN A 279 -2.17 -57.59 -36.29
C GLN A 279 -2.79 -58.99 -36.57
N ARG A 280 -2.93 -59.84 -35.57
CA ARG A 280 -3.60 -61.13 -35.75
C ARG A 280 -4.51 -61.46 -34.56
N PHE A 281 -5.68 -60.88 -34.55
CA PHE A 281 -6.90 -61.47 -33.98
C PHE A 281 -8.07 -60.70 -34.61
N GLU A 282 -8.57 -61.23 -35.73
CA GLU A 282 -10.00 -61.13 -36.09
C GLU A 282 -10.81 -61.98 -35.18
#